data_4d18c528a46f6778c3dd25dce01aacad
#
_entry.id   4d18c528a46f6778c3dd25dce01aacad
#
_cell.length_a   1.000
_cell.length_b   1.000
_cell.length_c   1.000
_cell.angle_alpha   90.00
_cell.angle_beta   90.00
_cell.angle_gamma   90.00
#
_symmetry.space_group_name_H-M   'P 1'
#
loop_
_entity.id
_entity.type
_entity.pdbx_description
1 polymer ?
#
loop_
_entity_poly.entity_id
_entity_poly.type
_entity_poly.pdbx_seq_one_letter_code
_entity_poly.pdbx_strand_id
1 'polypeptide(L)'
;MLALQALGSYPIVLAGSEAQKRRYLPPIVAGRAIAAFALTEPQAGSDVLSMQTRALRRRGRWLLRGVKRFISNAGIAQTYLVFAITNPNRKADGISAFLVPAETPGLVVKEKTRLISSHPIGTIAFEDCSIPETQLVGKEGEGLKIAFATLDMLRCTVGAAAVGLAQRAFEEALCYSQKRHQFGRSLAHFQGIQWKLADMATELEAARLLVYQAAWMNDHGHEGFKEKASMAKLFATEAAQRIVDQALQIHGGVGLISGTPVEQLYRDVRALRIYEGSSEIQRLIIARSLIGRNGKRKVHNPLIRW
;
A
#
# COMPACT_ATOMS: atom_id res chain seq x y z
N MET A 1 -5.34 0.64 8.96
CA MET A 1 -4.55 1.59 9.77
C MET A 1 -3.10 1.15 9.94
N LEU A 2 -2.77 -0.07 10.42
CA LEU A 2 -1.38 -0.52 10.64
C LEU A 2 -0.48 -0.41 9.40
N ALA A 3 -0.93 -0.87 8.23
CA ALA A 3 -0.15 -0.80 6.99
C ALA A 3 0.23 0.64 6.60
N LEU A 4 -0.68 1.59 6.79
CA LEU A 4 -0.43 3.00 6.48
C LEU A 4 0.54 3.66 7.46
N GLN A 5 0.48 3.27 8.73
CA GLN A 5 1.42 3.71 9.76
C GLN A 5 2.83 3.19 9.42
N ALA A 6 2.93 1.93 9.01
CA ALA A 6 4.18 1.34 8.55
C ALA A 6 4.73 2.07 7.32
N LEU A 7 3.89 2.42 6.34
CA LEU A 7 4.31 3.12 5.13
C LEU A 7 4.96 4.47 5.45
N GLY A 8 4.42 5.23 6.41
CA GLY A 8 4.97 6.53 6.82
C GLY A 8 6.22 6.43 7.73
N SER A 9 6.39 5.34 8.45
CA SER A 9 7.46 5.17 9.44
C SER A 9 8.64 4.31 8.97
N TYR A 10 8.40 3.33 8.12
CA TYR A 10 9.42 2.37 7.68
C TYR A 10 10.63 3.01 6.97
N PRO A 11 10.49 4.08 6.17
CA PRO A 11 11.64 4.80 5.64
C PRO A 11 12.59 5.35 6.71
N ILE A 12 12.06 5.69 7.89
CA ILE A 12 12.89 6.12 9.03
C ILE A 12 13.69 4.94 9.57
N VAL A 13 13.08 3.75 9.62
CA VAL A 13 13.79 2.51 10.01
C VAL A 13 14.89 2.20 9.01
N LEU A 14 14.60 2.29 7.70
CA LEU A 14 15.54 1.95 6.62
C LEU A 14 16.76 2.90 6.54
N ALA A 15 16.52 4.19 6.62
CA ALA A 15 17.50 5.20 6.23
C ALA A 15 17.60 6.40 7.18
N GLY A 16 16.78 6.45 8.22
CA GLY A 16 16.85 7.52 9.22
C GLY A 16 18.13 7.46 10.05
N SER A 17 18.64 8.63 10.40
CA SER A 17 19.72 8.73 11.38
C SER A 17 19.26 8.23 12.76
N GLU A 18 20.20 7.85 13.62
CA GLU A 18 19.85 7.41 14.97
C GLU A 18 19.11 8.48 15.79
N ALA A 19 19.39 9.76 15.55
CA ALA A 19 18.65 10.87 16.14
C ALA A 19 17.20 10.91 15.62
N GLN A 20 16.98 10.70 14.30
CA GLN A 20 15.64 10.62 13.72
C GLN A 20 14.87 9.40 14.23
N LYS A 21 15.50 8.23 14.28
CA LYS A 21 14.88 7.01 14.82
C LYS A 21 14.42 7.20 16.27
N ARG A 22 15.31 7.72 17.13
CA ARG A 22 14.99 8.02 18.54
C ARG A 22 13.89 9.06 18.72
N ARG A 23 13.81 10.04 17.82
CA ARG A 23 12.82 11.12 17.92
C ARG A 23 11.44 10.68 17.41
N TYR A 24 11.37 10.02 16.26
CA TYR A 24 10.11 9.80 15.53
C TYR A 24 9.50 8.41 15.77
N LEU A 25 10.30 7.34 15.94
CA LEU A 25 9.75 5.99 16.04
C LEU A 25 9.00 5.70 17.35
N PRO A 26 9.50 6.07 18.55
CA PRO A 26 8.84 5.71 19.79
C PRO A 26 7.40 6.21 19.92
N PRO A 27 7.06 7.47 19.61
CA PRO A 27 5.67 7.93 19.67
C PRO A 27 4.79 7.25 18.62
N ILE A 28 5.33 6.87 17.45
CA ILE A 28 4.60 6.15 16.39
C ILE A 28 4.28 4.72 16.87
N VAL A 29 5.26 4.00 17.39
CA VAL A 29 5.08 2.62 17.90
C VAL A 29 4.11 2.59 19.07
N ALA A 30 4.14 3.59 19.94
CA ALA A 30 3.22 3.71 21.07
C ALA A 30 1.80 4.20 20.68
N GLY A 31 1.53 4.42 19.39
CA GLY A 31 0.23 4.91 18.90
C GLY A 31 -0.09 6.36 19.26
N ARG A 32 0.88 7.13 19.76
CA ARG A 32 0.74 8.55 20.14
C ARG A 32 0.98 9.50 18.97
N ALA A 33 1.56 9.02 17.87
CA ALA A 33 1.77 9.80 16.66
C ALA A 33 1.42 8.99 15.42
N ILE A 34 0.91 9.68 14.40
CA ILE A 34 0.59 9.14 13.09
C ILE A 34 1.60 9.68 12.08
N ALA A 35 2.11 8.79 11.23
CA ALA A 35 2.97 9.14 10.12
C ALA A 35 2.23 9.06 8.78
N ALA A 36 2.68 9.85 7.81
CA ALA A 36 2.17 9.84 6.44
C ALA A 36 3.31 9.71 5.43
N PHE A 37 3.02 9.07 4.29
CA PHE A 37 3.95 8.89 3.17
C PHE A 37 3.50 9.73 1.99
N ALA A 38 4.23 10.79 1.68
CA ALA A 38 3.84 11.80 0.70
C ALA A 38 4.70 11.71 -0.58
N LEU A 39 4.37 10.72 -1.43
CA LEU A 39 5.06 10.47 -2.71
C LEU A 39 4.25 11.02 -3.89
N THR A 40 2.98 10.61 -4.01
CA THR A 40 2.10 10.86 -5.15
C THR A 40 1.76 12.35 -5.32
N GLU A 41 1.70 12.78 -6.58
CA GLU A 41 1.32 14.14 -6.99
C GLU A 41 0.17 14.10 -8.00
N PRO A 42 -0.51 15.23 -8.28
CA PRO A 42 -1.58 15.26 -9.28
C PRO A 42 -1.18 14.69 -10.65
N GLN A 43 0.07 14.88 -11.08
CA GLN A 43 0.60 14.40 -12.35
C GLN A 43 1.49 13.16 -12.24
N ALA A 44 1.89 12.77 -11.02
CA ALA A 44 2.85 11.69 -10.78
C ALA A 44 2.26 10.63 -9.83
N GLY A 45 1.54 9.67 -10.40
CA GLY A 45 1.05 8.47 -9.71
C GLY A 45 1.98 7.29 -9.97
N SER A 46 1.63 6.45 -10.95
CA SER A 46 2.47 5.30 -11.37
C SER A 46 3.79 5.76 -12.01
N ASP A 47 3.80 6.91 -12.67
CA ASP A 47 5.02 7.58 -13.16
C ASP A 47 5.56 8.53 -12.08
N VAL A 48 6.25 7.96 -11.10
CA VAL A 48 6.83 8.71 -9.98
C VAL A 48 7.91 9.71 -10.43
N LEU A 49 8.58 9.44 -11.56
CA LEU A 49 9.64 10.33 -12.07
C LEU A 49 9.11 11.65 -12.62
N SER A 50 7.82 11.73 -12.93
CA SER A 50 7.16 12.98 -13.35
C SER A 50 6.78 13.91 -12.18
N MET A 51 7.26 13.64 -10.95
CA MET A 51 7.00 14.52 -9.81
C MET A 51 7.57 15.93 -10.03
N GLN A 52 6.95 16.92 -9.42
CA GLN A 52 7.28 18.33 -9.57
C GLN A 52 7.66 19.01 -8.24
N THR A 53 7.32 18.42 -7.11
CA THR A 53 7.71 18.95 -5.78
C THR A 53 9.21 19.08 -5.69
N ARG A 54 9.70 20.27 -5.32
CA ARG A 54 11.13 20.59 -5.23
C ARG A 54 11.54 20.92 -3.80
N ALA A 55 12.78 20.59 -3.48
CA ALA A 55 13.45 21.01 -2.26
C ALA A 55 14.74 21.74 -2.62
N LEU A 56 14.81 23.02 -2.27
CA LEU A 56 15.97 23.88 -2.54
C LEU A 56 16.75 24.13 -1.26
N ARG A 57 18.06 23.91 -1.30
CA ARG A 57 18.96 24.17 -0.18
C ARG A 57 19.25 25.66 -0.08
N ARG A 58 18.93 26.28 1.08
CA ARG A 58 19.21 27.69 1.35
C ARG A 58 19.62 27.88 2.83
N ARG A 59 20.78 28.48 3.05
CA ARG A 59 21.27 28.89 4.40
C ARG A 59 21.14 27.79 5.46
N GLY A 60 21.59 26.56 5.17
CA GLY A 60 21.52 25.43 6.11
C GLY A 60 20.13 24.84 6.34
N ARG A 61 19.18 25.13 5.43
CA ARG A 61 17.80 24.61 5.47
C ARG A 61 17.36 24.15 4.10
N TRP A 62 16.34 23.30 4.07
CA TRP A 62 15.62 22.93 2.85
C TRP A 62 14.33 23.72 2.75
N LEU A 63 14.06 24.29 1.59
CA LEU A 63 12.83 25.00 1.25
C LEU A 63 12.02 24.12 0.28
N LEU A 64 10.90 23.57 0.75
CA LEU A 64 10.02 22.73 -0.03
C LEU A 64 8.92 23.56 -0.69
N ARG A 65 8.65 23.25 -1.99
CA ARG A 65 7.56 23.82 -2.79
C ARG A 65 6.93 22.72 -3.64
N GLY A 66 5.61 22.60 -3.63
CA GLY A 66 4.88 21.65 -4.46
C GLY A 66 3.61 21.14 -3.80
N VAL A 67 2.99 20.14 -4.43
CA VAL A 67 1.71 19.58 -4.00
C VAL A 67 1.78 18.06 -4.02
N LYS A 68 1.32 17.43 -2.95
CA LYS A 68 1.16 15.99 -2.86
C LYS A 68 -0.32 15.64 -2.76
N ARG A 69 -0.77 14.65 -3.52
CA ARG A 69 -2.17 14.25 -3.61
C ARG A 69 -2.36 12.80 -3.20
N PHE A 70 -3.55 12.47 -2.75
CA PHE A 70 -3.90 11.14 -2.24
C PHE A 70 -2.99 10.68 -1.09
N ILE A 71 -2.68 11.61 -0.20
CA ILE A 71 -1.83 11.32 0.95
C ILE A 71 -2.69 10.79 2.09
N SER A 72 -2.51 9.52 2.40
CA SER A 72 -3.13 8.88 3.55
C SER A 72 -2.72 9.60 4.83
N ASN A 73 -3.66 9.77 5.74
CA ASN A 73 -3.49 10.50 7.01
C ASN A 73 -3.23 12.01 6.84
N ALA A 74 -3.47 12.61 5.67
CA ALA A 74 -3.39 14.05 5.50
C ALA A 74 -4.33 14.77 6.49
N GLY A 75 -3.78 15.72 7.25
CA GLY A 75 -4.50 16.50 8.26
C GLY A 75 -4.70 15.81 9.61
N ILE A 76 -4.22 14.56 9.78
CA ILE A 76 -4.21 13.86 11.07
C ILE A 76 -2.80 13.37 11.45
N ALA A 77 -1.88 13.28 10.49
CA ALA A 77 -0.50 12.88 10.74
C ALA A 77 0.28 13.99 11.46
N GLN A 78 1.12 13.61 12.42
CA GLN A 78 2.08 14.50 13.09
C GLN A 78 3.37 14.66 12.30
N THR A 79 3.67 13.71 11.40
CA THR A 79 4.90 13.74 10.58
C THR A 79 4.61 13.21 9.19
N TYR A 80 5.09 13.93 8.18
CA TYR A 80 5.02 13.53 6.78
C TYR A 80 6.41 13.15 6.29
N LEU A 81 6.56 11.96 5.73
CA LEU A 81 7.72 11.62 4.92
C LEU A 81 7.46 12.09 3.49
N VAL A 82 8.21 13.06 3.03
CA VAL A 82 8.00 13.78 1.76
C VAL A 82 9.14 13.49 0.80
N PHE A 83 8.79 13.16 -0.43
CA PHE A 83 9.77 13.01 -1.53
C PHE A 83 9.73 14.24 -2.43
N ALA A 84 10.91 14.81 -2.69
CA ALA A 84 11.05 16.01 -3.48
C ALA A 84 12.33 16.00 -4.33
N ILE A 85 12.30 16.70 -5.46
CA ILE A 85 13.46 16.87 -6.34
C ILE A 85 14.43 17.85 -5.70
N THR A 86 15.65 17.41 -5.43
CA THR A 86 16.80 18.24 -5.01
C THR A 86 17.71 18.58 -6.18
N ASN A 87 17.80 17.69 -7.19
CA ASN A 87 18.57 17.91 -8.40
C ASN A 87 17.81 17.45 -9.66
N PRO A 88 17.22 18.37 -10.45
CA PRO A 88 16.41 18.00 -11.61
C PRO A 88 17.19 17.33 -12.74
N ASN A 89 18.52 17.50 -12.79
CA ASN A 89 19.36 16.95 -13.84
C ASN A 89 19.71 15.47 -13.63
N ARG A 90 19.47 14.92 -12.41
CA ARG A 90 19.84 13.56 -12.04
C ARG A 90 18.68 12.56 -12.08
N LYS A 91 17.51 12.95 -12.59
CA LYS A 91 16.31 12.07 -12.67
C LYS A 91 16.04 11.35 -11.34
N ALA A 92 16.10 10.02 -11.36
CA ALA A 92 15.86 9.18 -10.19
C ALA A 92 16.78 9.51 -9.01
N ASP A 93 18.07 9.73 -9.27
CA ASP A 93 19.08 10.08 -8.28
C ASP A 93 19.02 11.57 -7.87
N GLY A 94 18.08 12.31 -8.39
CA GLY A 94 17.81 13.69 -8.01
C GLY A 94 16.67 13.86 -7.02
N ILE A 95 16.06 12.77 -6.54
CA ILE A 95 14.95 12.77 -5.59
C ILE A 95 15.46 12.45 -4.19
N SER A 96 15.07 13.25 -3.21
CA SER A 96 15.45 13.08 -1.79
C SER A 96 14.21 12.89 -0.92
N ALA A 97 14.39 12.34 0.27
CA ALA A 97 13.33 12.10 1.24
C ALA A 97 13.52 13.00 2.47
N PHE A 98 12.43 13.55 3.00
CA PHE A 98 12.43 14.51 4.10
C PHE A 98 11.37 14.19 5.13
N LEU A 99 11.68 14.36 6.41
CA LEU A 99 10.70 14.39 7.49
C LEU A 99 10.19 15.82 7.67
N VAL A 100 8.89 16.00 7.53
CA VAL A 100 8.23 17.31 7.70
C VAL A 100 7.20 17.18 8.83
N PRO A 101 7.46 17.77 10.00
CA PRO A 101 6.47 17.87 11.07
C PRO A 101 5.21 18.61 10.60
N ALA A 102 4.04 18.22 11.09
CA ALA A 102 2.77 18.77 10.63
C ALA A 102 2.62 20.28 10.94
N GLU A 103 3.25 20.72 12.03
CA GLU A 103 3.25 22.12 12.48
C GLU A 103 4.23 23.03 11.71
N THR A 104 4.98 22.47 10.74
CA THR A 104 5.96 23.26 9.98
C THR A 104 5.26 24.36 9.19
N PRO A 105 5.64 25.65 9.37
CA PRO A 105 5.08 26.74 8.57
C PRO A 105 5.23 26.48 7.06
N GLY A 106 4.16 26.75 6.31
CA GLY A 106 4.12 26.49 4.87
C GLY A 106 3.70 25.06 4.48
N LEU A 107 3.47 24.14 5.44
CA LEU A 107 2.75 22.89 5.17
C LEU A 107 1.26 23.16 5.35
N VAL A 108 0.48 22.97 4.27
CA VAL A 108 -0.95 23.27 4.24
C VAL A 108 -1.74 22.06 3.78
N VAL A 109 -2.76 21.67 4.52
CA VAL A 109 -3.76 20.69 4.08
C VAL A 109 -4.78 21.40 3.20
N LYS A 110 -4.69 21.18 1.88
CA LYS A 110 -5.56 21.84 0.89
C LYS A 110 -6.95 21.24 0.81
N GLU A 111 -7.02 19.91 0.95
CA GLU A 111 -8.26 19.16 0.75
C GLU A 111 -8.24 17.87 1.56
N LYS A 112 -9.39 17.54 2.16
CA LYS A 112 -9.69 16.19 2.65
C LYS A 112 -10.58 15.52 1.63
N THR A 113 -10.07 14.51 0.95
CA THR A 113 -10.77 13.82 -0.13
C THR A 113 -11.64 12.70 0.42
N ARG A 114 -12.91 12.64 0.02
CA ARG A 114 -13.81 11.54 0.36
C ARG A 114 -13.66 10.41 -0.67
N LEU A 115 -13.40 9.21 -0.18
CA LEU A 115 -13.34 7.99 -0.99
C LEU A 115 -14.62 7.16 -0.86
N ILE A 116 -14.73 6.12 -1.70
CA ILE A 116 -15.78 5.10 -1.56
C ILE A 116 -15.61 4.27 -0.28
N SER A 117 -14.39 4.14 0.22
CA SER A 117 -14.07 3.51 1.50
C SER A 117 -13.82 4.56 2.58
N SER A 118 -14.03 4.18 3.85
CA SER A 118 -13.73 5.06 4.99
C SER A 118 -12.22 5.10 5.25
N HIS A 119 -11.53 6.03 4.60
CA HIS A 119 -10.09 6.16 4.72
C HIS A 119 -9.69 7.64 4.70
N PRO A 120 -8.96 8.15 5.72
CA PRO A 120 -8.49 9.53 5.75
C PRO A 120 -7.41 9.75 4.69
N ILE A 121 -7.72 10.56 3.69
CA ILE A 121 -6.84 10.88 2.59
C ILE A 121 -7.04 12.32 2.14
N GLY A 122 -6.00 12.96 1.60
CA GLY A 122 -6.12 14.34 1.16
C GLY A 122 -4.98 14.82 0.31
N THR A 123 -5.02 16.11 0.03
CA THR A 123 -4.00 16.88 -0.70
C THR A 123 -3.29 17.81 0.27
N ILE A 124 -1.96 17.79 0.26
CA ILE A 124 -1.11 18.71 1.03
C ILE A 124 -0.26 19.55 0.08
N ALA A 125 0.00 20.79 0.46
CA ALA A 125 0.89 21.69 -0.27
C ALA A 125 2.05 22.15 0.62
N PHE A 126 3.16 22.44 -0.03
CA PHE A 126 4.35 23.05 0.55
C PHE A 126 4.51 24.43 -0.04
N GLU A 127 4.20 25.46 0.73
CA GLU A 127 4.25 26.88 0.37
C GLU A 127 5.45 27.49 1.09
N ASP A 128 6.63 27.43 0.46
CA ASP A 128 7.90 27.83 1.06
C ASP A 128 8.16 27.16 2.42
N CYS A 129 7.79 25.89 2.53
CA CYS A 129 7.92 25.11 3.75
C CYS A 129 9.40 24.86 4.07
N SER A 130 9.90 25.55 5.10
CA SER A 130 11.32 25.53 5.48
C SER A 130 11.59 24.54 6.61
N ILE A 131 12.46 23.56 6.36
CA ILE A 131 12.88 22.55 7.33
C ILE A 131 14.39 22.54 7.52
N PRO A 132 14.91 22.16 8.71
CA PRO A 132 16.34 21.99 8.94
C PRO A 132 16.96 20.93 8.04
N GLU A 133 18.25 21.04 7.75
CA GLU A 133 18.99 19.99 6.99
C GLU A 133 18.96 18.62 7.66
N THR A 134 18.86 18.59 8.98
CA THR A 134 18.75 17.36 9.79
C THR A 134 17.47 16.57 9.53
N GLN A 135 16.49 17.11 8.76
CA GLN A 135 15.27 16.42 8.37
C GLN A 135 15.42 15.61 7.07
N LEU A 136 16.56 15.68 6.39
CA LEU A 136 16.88 14.79 5.28
C LEU A 136 17.02 13.34 5.80
N VAL A 137 16.32 12.41 5.15
CA VAL A 137 16.35 10.98 5.46
C VAL A 137 17.29 10.27 4.46
N GLY A 138 18.29 9.56 4.97
CA GLY A 138 19.37 9.02 4.15
C GLY A 138 20.27 10.11 3.60
N LYS A 139 20.74 9.92 2.37
CA LYS A 139 21.57 10.92 1.64
C LYS A 139 20.74 11.64 0.59
N GLU A 140 21.21 12.82 0.21
CA GLU A 140 20.64 13.54 -0.94
C GLU A 140 20.70 12.68 -2.20
N GLY A 141 19.57 12.57 -2.91
CA GLY A 141 19.42 11.75 -4.11
C GLY A 141 19.01 10.28 -3.85
N GLU A 142 18.93 9.82 -2.59
CA GLU A 142 18.50 8.45 -2.29
C GLU A 142 16.99 8.29 -2.07
N GLY A 143 16.21 9.36 -2.20
CA GLY A 143 14.79 9.35 -1.87
C GLY A 143 14.00 8.29 -2.63
N LEU A 144 14.21 8.16 -3.94
CA LEU A 144 13.48 7.15 -4.74
C LEU A 144 13.86 5.72 -4.37
N LYS A 145 15.14 5.48 -4.05
CA LYS A 145 15.61 4.17 -3.55
C LYS A 145 14.91 3.81 -2.23
N ILE A 146 14.81 4.77 -1.31
CA ILE A 146 14.12 4.62 -0.02
C ILE A 146 12.63 4.35 -0.25
N ALA A 147 11.98 5.12 -1.15
CA ALA A 147 10.57 4.95 -1.48
C ALA A 147 10.29 3.52 -1.99
N PHE A 148 11.06 3.06 -2.98
CA PHE A 148 10.84 1.73 -3.56
C PHE A 148 11.20 0.59 -2.61
N ALA A 149 12.25 0.73 -1.80
CA ALA A 149 12.57 -0.27 -0.77
C ALA A 149 11.43 -0.40 0.26
N THR A 150 10.82 0.72 0.65
CA THR A 150 9.63 0.75 1.51
C THR A 150 8.44 0.05 0.86
N LEU A 151 8.13 0.40 -0.39
CA LEU A 151 7.00 -0.21 -1.11
C LEU A 151 7.22 -1.70 -1.36
N ASP A 152 8.45 -2.12 -1.72
CA ASP A 152 8.78 -3.53 -1.92
C ASP A 152 8.48 -4.37 -0.67
N MET A 153 8.87 -3.85 0.49
CA MET A 153 8.62 -4.49 1.79
C MET A 153 7.13 -4.55 2.12
N LEU A 154 6.40 -3.45 1.93
CA LEU A 154 5.03 -3.32 2.40
C LEU A 154 3.98 -3.91 1.44
N ARG A 155 4.34 -4.35 0.23
CA ARG A 155 3.42 -5.09 -0.65
C ARG A 155 2.85 -6.34 0.01
N CYS A 156 3.63 -7.04 0.82
CA CYS A 156 3.15 -8.20 1.58
C CYS A 156 2.04 -7.80 2.57
N THR A 157 2.15 -6.64 3.21
CA THR A 157 1.12 -6.16 4.15
C THR A 157 -0.17 -5.76 3.46
N VAL A 158 -0.09 -5.23 2.22
CA VAL A 158 -1.29 -5.01 1.38
C VAL A 158 -1.94 -6.33 1.00
N GLY A 159 -1.14 -7.33 0.62
CA GLY A 159 -1.62 -8.70 0.37
C GLY A 159 -2.29 -9.30 1.60
N ALA A 160 -1.70 -9.15 2.77
CA ALA A 160 -2.26 -9.62 4.04
C ALA A 160 -3.59 -8.92 4.40
N ALA A 161 -3.68 -7.61 4.17
CA ALA A 161 -4.93 -6.87 4.35
C ALA A 161 -6.04 -7.38 3.40
N ALA A 162 -5.68 -7.68 2.14
CA ALA A 162 -6.60 -8.27 1.18
C ALA A 162 -7.11 -9.64 1.63
N VAL A 163 -6.21 -10.50 2.12
CA VAL A 163 -6.56 -11.81 2.70
C VAL A 163 -7.51 -11.66 3.88
N GLY A 164 -7.27 -10.69 4.77
CA GLY A 164 -8.16 -10.43 5.92
C GLY A 164 -9.56 -9.99 5.51
N LEU A 165 -9.69 -9.08 4.53
CA LEU A 165 -10.99 -8.66 4.00
C LEU A 165 -11.72 -9.81 3.29
N ALA A 166 -11.00 -10.61 2.50
CA ALA A 166 -11.54 -11.79 1.82
C ALA A 166 -12.00 -12.86 2.79
N GLN A 167 -11.22 -13.13 3.85
CA GLN A 167 -11.58 -14.07 4.92
C GLN A 167 -12.91 -13.66 5.56
N ARG A 168 -13.02 -12.40 5.96
CA ARG A 168 -14.27 -11.90 6.56
C ARG A 168 -15.46 -12.03 5.60
N ALA A 169 -15.29 -11.68 4.34
CA ALA A 169 -16.35 -11.81 3.34
C ALA A 169 -16.79 -13.26 3.13
N PHE A 170 -15.83 -14.18 3.10
CA PHE A 170 -16.09 -15.61 3.00
C PHE A 170 -16.88 -16.13 4.21
N GLU A 171 -16.50 -15.76 5.42
CA GLU A 171 -17.18 -16.15 6.67
C GLU A 171 -18.62 -15.63 6.70
N GLU A 172 -18.85 -14.37 6.32
CA GLU A 172 -20.19 -13.80 6.19
C GLU A 172 -21.05 -14.56 5.18
N ALA A 173 -20.50 -14.85 4.00
CA ALA A 173 -21.21 -15.59 2.96
C ALA A 173 -21.55 -17.02 3.39
N LEU A 174 -20.61 -17.72 4.03
CA LEU A 174 -20.82 -19.07 4.54
C LEU A 174 -21.93 -19.08 5.60
N CYS A 175 -21.83 -18.22 6.59
CA CYS A 175 -22.84 -18.09 7.66
C CYS A 175 -24.23 -17.75 7.11
N TYR A 176 -24.31 -16.75 6.19
CA TYR A 176 -25.56 -16.34 5.58
C TYR A 176 -26.20 -17.47 4.75
N SER A 177 -25.40 -18.19 3.95
CA SER A 177 -25.89 -19.28 3.11
C SER A 177 -26.50 -20.44 3.91
N GLN A 178 -26.00 -20.70 5.12
CA GLN A 178 -26.55 -21.72 6.03
C GLN A 178 -27.88 -21.28 6.67
N LYS A 179 -28.04 -20.00 6.96
CA LYS A 179 -29.19 -19.46 7.67
C LYS A 179 -30.35 -19.05 6.74
N ARG A 180 -30.05 -18.54 5.56
CA ARG A 180 -31.06 -18.07 4.60
C ARG A 180 -31.71 -19.22 3.88
N HIS A 181 -33.04 -19.30 3.96
CA HIS A 181 -33.84 -20.31 3.26
C HIS A 181 -34.56 -19.70 2.06
N GLN A 182 -34.56 -20.39 0.93
CA GLN A 182 -35.37 -20.12 -0.25
C GLN A 182 -35.74 -21.48 -0.92
N PHE A 183 -36.87 -21.54 -1.58
CA PHE A 183 -37.36 -22.76 -2.22
C PHE A 183 -37.35 -23.97 -1.27
N GLY A 184 -37.74 -23.76 0.00
CA GLY A 184 -37.89 -24.80 1.01
C GLY A 184 -36.61 -25.33 1.67
N ARG A 185 -35.42 -24.80 1.33
CA ARG A 185 -34.14 -25.23 1.89
C ARG A 185 -33.14 -24.07 2.05
N SER A 186 -32.09 -24.26 2.86
CA SER A 186 -31.06 -23.23 3.00
C SER A 186 -30.28 -23.04 1.71
N LEU A 187 -29.73 -21.83 1.48
CA LEU A 187 -28.95 -21.51 0.29
C LEU A 187 -27.73 -22.46 0.15
N ALA A 188 -27.14 -22.90 1.24
CA ALA A 188 -25.99 -23.82 1.26
C ALA A 188 -26.30 -25.19 0.60
N HIS A 189 -27.58 -25.56 0.41
CA HIS A 189 -27.98 -26.80 -0.27
C HIS A 189 -28.11 -26.62 -1.80
N PHE A 190 -27.90 -25.43 -2.34
CA PHE A 190 -27.89 -25.22 -3.77
C PHE A 190 -26.47 -25.37 -4.34
N GLN A 191 -26.31 -26.23 -5.34
CA GLN A 191 -25.01 -26.54 -5.93
C GLN A 191 -24.26 -25.31 -6.44
N GLY A 192 -24.99 -24.34 -7.04
CA GLY A 192 -24.39 -23.07 -7.48
C GLY A 192 -23.83 -22.22 -6.35
N ILE A 193 -24.35 -22.31 -5.14
CA ILE A 193 -23.79 -21.66 -3.94
C ILE A 193 -22.57 -22.43 -3.42
N GLN A 194 -22.63 -23.76 -3.41
CA GLN A 194 -21.53 -24.64 -3.00
C GLN A 194 -20.27 -24.42 -3.84
N TRP A 195 -20.43 -24.29 -5.17
CA TRP A 195 -19.33 -23.98 -6.08
C TRP A 195 -18.69 -22.64 -5.77
N LYS A 196 -19.51 -21.59 -5.57
CA LYS A 196 -19.00 -20.26 -5.19
C LYS A 196 -18.19 -20.32 -3.90
N LEU A 197 -18.68 -21.01 -2.87
CA LEU A 197 -17.98 -21.15 -1.59
C LEU A 197 -16.67 -21.94 -1.74
N ALA A 198 -16.65 -22.98 -2.58
CA ALA A 198 -15.45 -23.77 -2.85
C ALA A 198 -14.37 -22.93 -3.58
N ASP A 199 -14.76 -22.16 -4.58
CA ASP A 199 -13.87 -21.27 -5.32
C ASP A 199 -13.32 -20.17 -4.42
N MET A 200 -14.17 -19.53 -3.61
CA MET A 200 -13.77 -18.50 -2.64
C MET A 200 -12.75 -19.05 -1.63
N ALA A 201 -12.99 -20.25 -1.09
CA ALA A 201 -12.07 -20.88 -0.14
C ALA A 201 -10.72 -21.20 -0.79
N THR A 202 -10.73 -21.73 -2.01
CA THR A 202 -9.51 -22.07 -2.75
C THR A 202 -8.67 -20.84 -3.08
N GLU A 203 -9.29 -19.79 -3.60
CA GLU A 203 -8.60 -18.54 -3.91
C GLU A 203 -8.04 -17.87 -2.64
N LEU A 204 -8.78 -17.91 -1.54
CA LEU A 204 -8.37 -17.34 -0.26
C LEU A 204 -7.12 -18.04 0.28
N GLU A 205 -7.08 -19.37 0.23
CA GLU A 205 -5.94 -20.15 0.70
C GLU A 205 -4.71 -19.93 -0.20
N ALA A 206 -4.89 -19.92 -1.52
CA ALA A 206 -3.82 -19.60 -2.46
C ALA A 206 -3.23 -18.21 -2.22
N ALA A 207 -4.10 -17.20 -1.96
CA ALA A 207 -3.67 -15.84 -1.63
C ALA A 207 -2.86 -15.80 -0.34
N ARG A 208 -3.31 -16.50 0.70
CA ARG A 208 -2.65 -16.61 2.00
C ARG A 208 -1.25 -17.21 1.89
N LEU A 209 -1.12 -18.31 1.16
CA LEU A 209 0.15 -18.99 0.95
C LEU A 209 1.15 -18.12 0.19
N LEU A 210 0.72 -17.40 -0.84
CA LEU A 210 1.59 -16.46 -1.57
C LEU A 210 2.07 -15.32 -0.68
N VAL A 211 1.21 -14.76 0.18
CA VAL A 211 1.57 -13.71 1.13
C VAL A 211 2.57 -14.22 2.15
N TYR A 212 2.33 -15.40 2.73
CA TYR A 212 3.25 -16.00 3.70
C TYR A 212 4.60 -16.36 3.08
N GLN A 213 4.61 -16.90 1.86
CA GLN A 213 5.85 -17.17 1.13
C GLN A 213 6.67 -15.89 0.95
N ALA A 214 6.03 -14.81 0.49
CA ALA A 214 6.72 -13.55 0.27
C ALA A 214 7.25 -12.94 1.58
N ALA A 215 6.47 -12.98 2.66
CA ALA A 215 6.90 -12.50 3.97
C ALA A 215 8.08 -13.30 4.50
N TRP A 216 8.02 -14.63 4.44
CA TRP A 216 9.08 -15.53 4.86
C TRP A 216 10.39 -15.28 4.08
N MET A 217 10.29 -15.10 2.76
CA MET A 217 11.45 -14.80 1.91
C MET A 217 12.11 -13.47 2.29
N ASN A 218 11.31 -12.46 2.68
CA ASN A 218 11.84 -11.20 3.18
C ASN A 218 12.60 -11.39 4.49
N ASP A 219 12.00 -12.09 5.45
CA ASP A 219 12.59 -12.27 6.78
C ASP A 219 13.91 -13.05 6.74
N HIS A 220 14.07 -13.90 5.73
CA HIS A 220 15.29 -14.69 5.52
C HIS A 220 16.23 -14.12 4.46
N GLY A 221 15.99 -12.90 3.96
CA GLY A 221 16.87 -12.23 3.00
C GLY A 221 17.01 -12.95 1.65
N HIS A 222 15.99 -13.72 1.24
CA HIS A 222 16.05 -14.49 -0.01
C HIS A 222 16.05 -13.59 -1.24
N GLU A 223 16.91 -13.90 -2.20
CA GLU A 223 16.86 -13.30 -3.54
C GLU A 223 15.51 -13.59 -4.22
N GLY A 224 14.98 -12.57 -4.95
CA GLY A 224 13.67 -12.69 -5.61
C GLY A 224 12.48 -12.29 -4.74
N PHE A 225 12.69 -11.90 -3.48
CA PHE A 225 11.63 -11.40 -2.59
C PHE A 225 10.73 -10.35 -3.26
N LYS A 226 11.31 -9.35 -3.95
CA LYS A 226 10.56 -8.26 -4.61
C LYS A 226 9.55 -8.76 -5.65
N GLU A 227 9.93 -9.77 -6.41
CA GLU A 227 9.05 -10.42 -7.38
C GLU A 227 7.91 -11.15 -6.66
N LYS A 228 8.24 -11.94 -5.62
CA LYS A 228 7.23 -12.67 -4.84
C LYS A 228 6.29 -11.76 -4.08
N ALA A 229 6.77 -10.64 -3.53
CA ALA A 229 5.93 -9.63 -2.92
C ALA A 229 4.95 -9.00 -3.94
N SER A 230 5.41 -8.77 -5.18
CA SER A 230 4.54 -8.30 -6.26
C SER A 230 3.51 -9.35 -6.69
N MET A 231 3.89 -10.64 -6.78
CA MET A 231 2.96 -11.74 -7.06
C MET A 231 1.92 -11.88 -5.96
N ALA A 232 2.33 -11.84 -4.70
CA ALA A 232 1.46 -11.92 -3.54
C ALA A 232 0.44 -10.77 -3.52
N LYS A 233 0.91 -9.53 -3.69
CA LYS A 233 0.03 -8.35 -3.74
C LYS A 233 -0.97 -8.45 -4.88
N LEU A 234 -0.50 -8.76 -6.09
CA LEU A 234 -1.34 -8.88 -7.27
C LEU A 234 -2.43 -9.94 -7.06
N PHE A 235 -2.03 -11.17 -6.73
CA PHE A 235 -2.97 -12.26 -6.59
C PHE A 235 -3.97 -12.02 -5.44
N ALA A 236 -3.48 -11.66 -4.26
CA ALA A 236 -4.33 -11.48 -3.09
C ALA A 236 -5.37 -10.36 -3.27
N THR A 237 -5.00 -9.21 -3.88
CA THR A 237 -5.94 -8.12 -4.07
C THR A 237 -6.97 -8.39 -5.17
N GLU A 238 -6.60 -9.13 -6.23
CA GLU A 238 -7.53 -9.56 -7.27
C GLU A 238 -8.49 -10.65 -6.76
N ALA A 239 -7.98 -11.64 -6.03
CA ALA A 239 -8.78 -12.68 -5.42
C ALA A 239 -9.75 -12.10 -4.38
N ALA A 240 -9.28 -11.20 -3.51
CA ALA A 240 -10.13 -10.55 -2.52
C ALA A 240 -11.31 -9.80 -3.16
N GLN A 241 -11.09 -9.10 -4.28
CA GLN A 241 -12.18 -8.43 -5.01
C GLN A 241 -13.22 -9.45 -5.49
N ARG A 242 -12.81 -10.59 -6.06
CA ARG A 242 -13.73 -11.64 -6.52
C ARG A 242 -14.48 -12.29 -5.36
N ILE A 243 -13.78 -12.61 -4.27
CA ILE A 243 -14.36 -13.21 -3.08
C ILE A 243 -15.42 -12.30 -2.46
N VAL A 244 -15.11 -11.01 -2.30
CA VAL A 244 -16.05 -10.02 -1.73
C VAL A 244 -17.26 -9.84 -2.65
N ASP A 245 -17.05 -9.81 -3.98
CA ASP A 245 -18.15 -9.74 -4.97
C ASP A 245 -19.08 -10.95 -4.86
N GLN A 246 -18.52 -12.16 -4.78
CA GLN A 246 -19.31 -13.38 -4.59
C GLN A 246 -20.05 -13.41 -3.24
N ALA A 247 -19.41 -12.91 -2.18
CA ALA A 247 -20.05 -12.81 -0.88
C ALA A 247 -21.27 -11.88 -0.90
N LEU A 248 -21.13 -10.71 -1.52
CA LEU A 248 -22.23 -9.77 -1.72
C LEU A 248 -23.34 -10.38 -2.56
N GLN A 249 -23.00 -11.10 -3.65
CA GLN A 249 -23.94 -11.77 -4.51
C GLN A 249 -24.73 -12.87 -3.74
N ILE A 250 -24.08 -13.64 -2.86
CA ILE A 250 -24.74 -14.66 -2.03
C ILE A 250 -25.76 -14.02 -1.08
N HIS A 251 -25.49 -12.81 -0.57
CA HIS A 251 -26.43 -12.07 0.28
C HIS A 251 -27.65 -11.49 -0.49
N GLY A 252 -27.56 -11.40 -1.81
CA GLY A 252 -28.63 -10.82 -2.64
C GLY A 252 -28.95 -9.38 -2.25
N GLY A 253 -30.21 -9.01 -2.21
CA GLY A 253 -30.64 -7.65 -1.86
C GLY A 253 -30.15 -7.15 -0.49
N VAL A 254 -29.99 -8.06 0.49
CA VAL A 254 -29.45 -7.73 1.81
C VAL A 254 -28.01 -7.22 1.72
N GLY A 255 -27.21 -7.78 0.79
CA GLY A 255 -25.83 -7.36 0.57
C GLY A 255 -25.68 -5.92 0.05
N LEU A 256 -26.75 -5.35 -0.52
CA LEU A 256 -26.77 -3.96 -1.03
C LEU A 256 -27.17 -2.92 0.03
N ILE A 257 -27.61 -3.37 1.21
CA ILE A 257 -28.03 -2.45 2.26
C ILE A 257 -26.79 -1.79 2.86
N SER A 258 -26.73 -0.46 2.79
CA SER A 258 -25.62 0.33 3.35
C SER A 258 -25.41 0.03 4.84
N GLY A 259 -24.16 -0.22 5.21
CA GLY A 259 -23.76 -0.55 6.57
C GLY A 259 -23.77 -2.04 6.89
N THR A 260 -24.16 -2.91 5.97
CA THR A 260 -23.93 -4.36 6.13
C THR A 260 -22.44 -4.69 5.96
N PRO A 261 -21.94 -5.74 6.65
CA PRO A 261 -20.50 -6.09 6.56
C PRO A 261 -20.03 -6.31 5.12
N VAL A 262 -20.78 -7.02 4.29
CA VAL A 262 -20.36 -7.34 2.92
C VAL A 262 -20.38 -6.12 2.00
N GLU A 263 -21.31 -5.18 2.19
CA GLU A 263 -21.35 -3.91 1.46
C GLU A 263 -20.15 -3.05 1.81
N GLN A 264 -19.81 -2.95 3.10
CA GLN A 264 -18.63 -2.21 3.54
C GLN A 264 -17.34 -2.84 2.98
N LEU A 265 -17.20 -4.17 3.07
CA LEU A 265 -16.06 -4.90 2.51
C LEU A 265 -15.93 -4.68 1.00
N TYR A 266 -17.05 -4.61 0.27
CA TYR A 266 -17.07 -4.34 -1.17
C TYR A 266 -16.47 -2.97 -1.51
N ARG A 267 -16.77 -1.95 -0.74
CA ARG A 267 -16.17 -0.62 -0.89
C ARG A 267 -14.71 -0.59 -0.49
N ASP A 268 -14.34 -1.26 0.60
CA ASP A 268 -13.00 -1.20 1.16
C ASP A 268 -11.97 -1.96 0.31
N VAL A 269 -12.34 -3.13 -0.25
CA VAL A 269 -11.42 -3.98 -1.02
C VAL A 269 -10.96 -3.32 -2.31
N ARG A 270 -11.77 -2.42 -2.90
CA ARG A 270 -11.52 -1.87 -4.24
C ARG A 270 -10.21 -1.09 -4.33
N ALA A 271 -9.85 -0.37 -3.29
CA ALA A 271 -8.65 0.48 -3.27
C ALA A 271 -7.34 -0.32 -3.28
N LEU A 272 -7.35 -1.55 -2.74
CA LEU A 272 -6.17 -2.42 -2.65
C LEU A 272 -5.53 -2.75 -4.00
N ARG A 273 -6.30 -2.76 -5.07
CA ARG A 273 -5.82 -3.00 -6.44
C ARG A 273 -5.15 -1.77 -7.06
N ILE A 274 -5.30 -0.59 -6.45
CA ILE A 274 -4.87 0.70 -6.99
C ILE A 274 -3.63 1.22 -6.28
N TYR A 275 -3.65 1.31 -4.96
CA TYR A 275 -2.56 1.91 -4.21
C TYR A 275 -1.33 0.99 -4.06
N GLU A 276 -0.19 1.56 -3.65
CA GLU A 276 1.11 0.90 -3.50
C GLU A 276 1.57 0.15 -4.77
N GLY A 277 1.25 0.76 -5.91
CA GLY A 277 1.45 0.18 -7.24
C GLY A 277 0.24 -0.64 -7.69
N SER A 278 -0.44 -0.16 -8.73
CA SER A 278 -1.64 -0.81 -9.26
C SER A 278 -1.35 -2.24 -9.73
N SER A 279 -2.41 -3.02 -9.97
CA SER A 279 -2.30 -4.38 -10.52
C SER A 279 -1.46 -4.44 -11.78
N GLU A 280 -1.53 -3.41 -12.63
CA GLU A 280 -0.73 -3.27 -13.85
C GLU A 280 0.75 -3.07 -13.53
N ILE A 281 1.06 -2.24 -12.53
CA ILE A 281 2.45 -2.02 -12.07
C ILE A 281 3.03 -3.30 -11.48
N GLN A 282 2.25 -4.08 -10.71
CA GLN A 282 2.72 -5.38 -10.21
C GLN A 282 3.06 -6.33 -11.36
N ARG A 283 2.20 -6.40 -12.40
CA ARG A 283 2.47 -7.21 -13.61
C ARG A 283 3.76 -6.79 -14.31
N LEU A 284 4.00 -5.47 -14.43
CA LEU A 284 5.24 -4.95 -15.02
C LEU A 284 6.48 -5.34 -14.21
N ILE A 285 6.41 -5.28 -12.87
CA ILE A 285 7.53 -5.66 -12.00
C ILE A 285 7.83 -7.15 -12.15
N ILE A 286 6.81 -8.00 -12.13
CA ILE A 286 6.94 -9.45 -12.31
C ILE A 286 7.54 -9.75 -13.68
N ALA A 287 6.97 -9.21 -14.75
CA ALA A 287 7.44 -9.44 -16.12
C ALA A 287 8.91 -9.00 -16.31
N ARG A 288 9.28 -7.83 -15.79
CA ARG A 288 10.65 -7.33 -15.86
C ARG A 288 11.64 -8.20 -15.09
N SER A 289 11.22 -8.76 -13.96
CA SER A 289 12.04 -9.70 -13.18
C SER A 289 12.28 -10.99 -13.97
N LEU A 290 11.24 -11.54 -14.61
CA LEU A 290 11.30 -12.78 -15.38
C LEU A 290 12.13 -12.63 -16.66
N ILE A 291 11.91 -11.56 -17.41
CA ILE A 291 12.63 -11.31 -18.68
C ILE A 291 14.10 -10.99 -18.41
N GLY A 292 14.41 -10.40 -17.24
CA GLY A 292 15.76 -9.95 -16.89
C GLY A 292 16.18 -8.69 -17.64
N ARG A 293 16.88 -7.77 -16.98
CA ARG A 293 17.36 -6.55 -17.61
C ARG A 293 18.40 -6.79 -18.72
N ASN A 294 18.97 -8.02 -18.85
CA ASN A 294 20.04 -8.36 -19.80
C ASN A 294 20.04 -9.82 -20.26
N GLY A 295 18.94 -10.54 -20.24
CA GLY A 295 18.92 -11.94 -20.75
C GLY A 295 19.79 -12.95 -19.99
N LYS A 296 20.33 -12.61 -18.82
CA LYS A 296 21.32 -13.40 -18.07
C LYS A 296 20.78 -14.22 -16.90
N ARG A 297 19.49 -14.16 -16.59
CA ARG A 297 18.91 -15.07 -15.60
C ARG A 297 18.31 -16.30 -16.30
N LYS A 298 19.05 -17.41 -16.31
CA LYS A 298 18.46 -18.75 -16.47
C LYS A 298 17.40 -18.89 -15.37
N VAL A 299 16.18 -19.21 -15.79
CA VAL A 299 15.08 -19.54 -14.85
C VAL A 299 15.50 -20.80 -14.09
N HIS A 300 16.17 -20.63 -12.98
CA HIS A 300 16.37 -21.72 -12.03
C HIS A 300 15.18 -21.65 -11.06
N ASN A 301 14.14 -22.41 -11.35
CA ASN A 301 13.08 -22.69 -10.38
C ASN A 301 13.46 -23.98 -9.65
N PRO A 302 13.93 -23.90 -8.39
CA PRO A 302 14.33 -25.12 -7.64
C PRO A 302 13.13 -26.00 -7.24
N LEU A 303 11.90 -25.56 -7.49
CA LEU A 303 10.67 -26.29 -7.14
C LEU A 303 10.09 -27.13 -8.27
N ILE A 304 10.73 -27.16 -9.46
CA ILE A 304 10.36 -28.05 -10.55
C ILE A 304 11.54 -29.01 -10.79
N ARG A 305 11.72 -29.97 -9.91
CA ARG A 305 12.34 -31.25 -10.21
C ARG A 305 11.25 -32.31 -10.06
N TRP A 306 10.73 -32.74 -11.17
CA TRP A 306 10.07 -34.04 -11.32
C TRP A 306 11.12 -35.09 -11.63
#